data_07959fc2997f759c5f4106d150efd92a
#
_entry.id   07959fc2997f759c5f4106d150efd92a
#
_cell.length_a   1.000
_cell.length_b   1.000
_cell.length_c   1.000
_cell.angle_alpha   90.00
_cell.angle_beta   90.00
_cell.angle_gamma   90.00
#
_symmetry.space_group_name_H-M   'P 1'
#
loop_
_entity.id
_entity.type
_entity.pdbx_description
1 polymer ?
#
loop_
_entity_poly.entity_id
_entity_poly.type
_entity_poly.pdbx_seq_one_letter_code
_entity_poly.pdbx_strand_id
1 'polypeptide(L)'
;FKDAQHGQDFTRYRLDALRNDANLGQGASNDFTLQPGQLFSLYNHPRGDLNHAWQLLGIQHSGKQMQALEQASGDQGTVLFNHFSFIPHTQTWRPTPLAKPAMDGPQIAMVVGPPGEEIYCDEYGRIRLQFLWDRYGQSNDNSSCWIRVTQPWAGQGWGMLAIPRIGQEVVVDFLHGDPDQPIVTGRTYHANNIPPGSLPASKTQMAFRSKTHKGEGYNEMRFEDAKGGEGLFMHAQKDMTTMVLNDRKTDVTQDHSEHIGQDQSVTVVRNQSNTIQNDRRVEVTRDQQTEVGNDYQLVVKGEKKEFVTKIRYTEVHEDETLTVTKSIKIHAKQGDISISTPNAGITITHDGAIVLQGKYIRLAADMIDLNPEE
;
A
#
# COMPACT_ATOMS: atom_id res chain seq x y z
N PHE A 1 8.23 -21.77 -24.36
CA PHE A 1 8.20 -21.61 -25.83
C PHE A 1 7.28 -20.45 -26.19
N LYS A 2 7.63 -19.67 -27.23
CA LYS A 2 6.80 -18.55 -27.69
C LYS A 2 5.47 -19.03 -28.31
N ASP A 3 5.54 -20.13 -29.01
CA ASP A 3 4.39 -20.77 -29.69
C ASP A 3 4.65 -22.29 -29.91
N ALA A 4 3.69 -23.00 -30.44
CA ALA A 4 3.77 -24.45 -30.73
C ALA A 4 4.85 -24.79 -31.76
N GLN A 5 5.03 -23.94 -32.78
CA GLN A 5 6.04 -24.14 -33.81
C GLN A 5 7.46 -24.09 -33.25
N HIS A 6 7.72 -23.09 -32.39
CA HIS A 6 8.99 -22.95 -31.67
C HIS A 6 9.29 -24.20 -30.81
N GLY A 7 8.27 -24.73 -30.14
CA GLY A 7 8.39 -25.99 -29.38
C GLY A 7 8.75 -27.17 -30.23
N GLN A 8 8.13 -27.33 -31.40
CA GLN A 8 8.43 -28.41 -32.38
C GLN A 8 9.84 -28.29 -32.95
N ASP A 9 10.27 -27.08 -33.29
CA ASP A 9 11.61 -26.86 -33.83
C ASP A 9 12.68 -27.20 -32.77
N PHE A 10 12.52 -26.82 -31.53
CA PHE A 10 13.45 -27.18 -30.46
C PHE A 10 13.48 -28.69 -30.20
N THR A 11 12.34 -29.35 -30.28
CA THR A 11 12.27 -30.81 -30.13
C THR A 11 13.03 -31.50 -31.23
N ARG A 12 12.87 -31.05 -32.49
CA ARG A 12 13.62 -31.56 -33.63
C ARG A 12 15.13 -31.34 -33.45
N TYR A 13 15.56 -30.15 -33.08
CA TYR A 13 16.98 -29.84 -32.87
C TYR A 13 17.61 -30.68 -31.76
N ARG A 14 16.89 -30.95 -30.69
CA ARG A 14 17.36 -31.83 -29.62
C ARG A 14 17.45 -33.28 -30.10
N LEU A 15 16.47 -33.75 -30.88
CA LEU A 15 16.50 -35.09 -31.46
C LEU A 15 17.69 -35.25 -32.41
N ASP A 16 17.95 -34.25 -33.27
CA ASP A 16 19.09 -34.25 -34.15
C ASP A 16 20.42 -34.34 -33.35
N ALA A 17 20.54 -33.53 -32.27
CA ALA A 17 21.73 -33.55 -31.41
C ALA A 17 21.92 -34.91 -30.70
N LEU A 18 20.85 -35.55 -30.22
CA LEU A 18 20.90 -36.87 -29.59
C LEU A 18 21.27 -37.99 -30.57
N ARG A 19 21.09 -37.80 -31.87
CA ARG A 19 21.40 -38.77 -32.95
C ARG A 19 22.71 -38.48 -33.66
N ASN A 20 23.55 -37.58 -33.17
CA ASN A 20 24.79 -37.17 -33.78
C ASN A 20 25.77 -38.32 -34.01
N ASP A 21 25.74 -39.34 -33.17
CA ASP A 21 26.63 -40.53 -33.20
C ASP A 21 26.03 -41.72 -33.93
N ALA A 22 24.78 -41.62 -34.43
CA ALA A 22 24.08 -42.72 -35.08
C ALA A 22 24.81 -43.25 -36.32
N ASN A 23 25.50 -42.38 -37.07
CA ASN A 23 26.26 -42.70 -38.28
C ASN A 23 27.66 -42.05 -38.24
N LEU A 24 28.37 -42.16 -37.13
CA LEU A 24 29.69 -41.59 -36.93
C LEU A 24 30.76 -42.54 -37.50
N GLY A 25 31.56 -42.05 -38.43
CA GLY A 25 32.77 -42.67 -38.90
C GLY A 25 34.03 -42.08 -38.30
N GLN A 26 35.08 -42.88 -38.21
CA GLN A 26 36.42 -42.44 -37.82
C GLN A 26 37.43 -42.80 -38.89
N GLY A 27 38.42 -41.93 -39.10
CA GLY A 27 39.46 -42.13 -40.10
C GLY A 27 40.79 -41.60 -39.63
N ALA A 28 41.84 -42.00 -40.33
CA ALA A 28 43.18 -41.44 -40.16
C ALA A 28 43.77 -41.06 -41.53
N SER A 29 44.56 -40.00 -41.57
CA SER A 29 45.16 -39.47 -42.79
C SER A 29 46.49 -38.79 -42.48
N ASN A 30 47.24 -38.52 -43.50
CA ASN A 30 48.43 -37.65 -43.48
C ASN A 30 48.17 -36.31 -44.18
N ASP A 31 46.95 -36.03 -44.55
CA ASP A 31 46.60 -34.74 -45.16
C ASP A 31 46.27 -33.73 -44.05
N PHE A 32 47.20 -32.75 -43.91
CA PHE A 32 47.07 -31.69 -42.89
C PHE A 32 46.20 -30.51 -43.35
N THR A 33 45.67 -30.55 -44.58
CA THR A 33 44.74 -29.52 -45.08
C THR A 33 43.29 -29.76 -44.64
N LEU A 34 42.99 -30.92 -44.10
CA LEU A 34 41.68 -31.25 -43.60
C LEU A 34 41.25 -30.37 -42.41
N GLN A 35 40.04 -29.84 -42.48
CA GLN A 35 39.47 -28.99 -41.43
C GLN A 35 38.05 -29.39 -41.07
N PRO A 36 37.62 -29.22 -39.80
CA PRO A 36 36.24 -29.47 -39.41
C PRO A 36 35.26 -28.65 -40.26
N GLY A 37 34.13 -29.28 -40.65
CA GLY A 37 33.11 -28.68 -41.52
C GLY A 37 33.36 -28.89 -43.03
N GLN A 38 34.55 -29.30 -43.45
CA GLN A 38 34.85 -29.62 -44.86
C GLN A 38 34.17 -30.94 -45.28
N LEU A 39 33.84 -31.00 -46.55
CA LEU A 39 33.39 -32.21 -47.19
C LEU A 39 34.59 -32.94 -47.86
N PHE A 40 34.63 -34.24 -47.73
CA PHE A 40 35.53 -35.08 -48.46
C PHE A 40 34.79 -36.23 -49.12
N SER A 41 35.28 -36.80 -50.20
CA SER A 41 34.72 -37.94 -50.86
C SER A 41 35.60 -39.16 -50.69
N LEU A 42 35.04 -40.25 -50.25
CA LEU A 42 35.71 -41.54 -50.14
C LEU A 42 35.49 -42.34 -51.43
N TYR A 43 36.60 -42.91 -51.98
CA TYR A 43 36.59 -43.70 -53.19
C TYR A 43 37.29 -45.00 -52.91
N ASN A 44 36.96 -46.05 -53.75
CA ASN A 44 37.61 -47.31 -53.74
C ASN A 44 37.59 -48.08 -52.42
N HIS A 45 36.63 -47.75 -51.54
CA HIS A 45 36.44 -48.56 -50.36
C HIS A 45 35.81 -49.92 -50.74
N PRO A 46 36.22 -51.05 -50.12
CA PRO A 46 35.68 -52.36 -50.39
C PRO A 46 34.15 -52.46 -50.20
N ARG A 47 33.62 -51.74 -49.24
CA ARG A 47 32.19 -51.53 -49.08
C ARG A 47 31.73 -50.39 -49.96
N GLY A 48 31.04 -50.68 -51.02
CA GLY A 48 30.63 -49.69 -52.02
C GLY A 48 29.67 -48.61 -51.46
N ASP A 49 28.91 -48.98 -50.47
CA ASP A 49 27.97 -48.06 -49.76
C ASP A 49 28.68 -46.93 -49.02
N LEU A 50 29.98 -47.02 -48.71
CA LEU A 50 30.77 -45.97 -48.08
C LEU A 50 31.43 -45.02 -49.08
N ASN A 51 31.41 -45.36 -50.39
CA ASN A 51 32.00 -44.53 -51.44
C ASN A 51 31.10 -43.36 -51.85
N HIS A 52 31.00 -42.37 -50.93
CA HIS A 52 30.23 -41.13 -51.12
C HIS A 52 30.87 -39.96 -50.40
N ALA A 53 30.21 -38.79 -50.40
CA ALA A 53 30.66 -37.60 -49.70
C ALA A 53 30.36 -37.66 -48.20
N TRP A 54 31.32 -37.25 -47.42
CA TRP A 54 31.32 -37.18 -45.95
C TRP A 54 31.65 -35.78 -45.47
N GLN A 55 31.17 -35.41 -44.30
CA GLN A 55 31.48 -34.18 -43.63
C GLN A 55 32.36 -34.42 -42.41
N LEU A 56 33.47 -33.69 -42.31
CA LEU A 56 34.35 -33.72 -41.14
C LEU A 56 33.72 -32.99 -39.98
N LEU A 57 33.68 -33.62 -38.79
CA LEU A 57 33.19 -33.05 -37.55
C LEU A 57 34.33 -32.53 -36.69
N GLY A 58 35.36 -33.32 -36.51
CA GLY A 58 36.50 -33.01 -35.70
C GLY A 58 37.76 -33.66 -36.22
N ILE A 59 38.87 -33.05 -35.98
CA ILE A 59 40.18 -33.54 -36.39
C ILE A 59 41.22 -33.24 -35.31
N GLN A 60 42.09 -34.20 -35.08
CA GLN A 60 43.29 -34.04 -34.24
C GLN A 60 44.50 -34.27 -35.09
N HIS A 61 45.26 -33.20 -35.36
CA HIS A 61 46.53 -33.25 -36.03
C HIS A 61 47.63 -33.58 -35.03
N SER A 62 48.53 -34.47 -35.39
CA SER A 62 49.71 -34.82 -34.61
C SER A 62 50.93 -34.76 -35.54
N GLY A 63 51.96 -34.11 -35.08
CA GLY A 63 53.19 -33.97 -35.87
C GLY A 63 54.43 -34.15 -35.00
N LYS A 64 55.47 -34.67 -35.59
CA LYS A 64 56.76 -34.85 -34.96
C LYS A 64 57.86 -34.39 -35.94
N GLN A 65 58.66 -33.40 -35.56
CA GLN A 65 59.77 -32.90 -36.35
C GLN A 65 61.05 -33.04 -35.54
N MET A 66 61.71 -34.18 -35.69
CA MET A 66 62.90 -34.51 -34.92
C MET A 66 64.08 -33.56 -35.23
N GLN A 67 64.17 -33.05 -36.48
CA GLN A 67 65.24 -32.14 -36.91
C GLN A 67 65.22 -30.78 -36.21
N ALA A 68 64.10 -30.42 -35.56
CA ALA A 68 63.97 -29.18 -34.82
C ALA A 68 64.49 -29.26 -33.36
N LEU A 69 64.90 -30.44 -32.88
CA LEU A 69 65.40 -30.66 -31.55
C LEU A 69 66.95 -30.80 -31.58
N GLU A 70 67.65 -29.96 -30.86
CA GLU A 70 69.14 -29.89 -30.82
C GLU A 70 69.84 -31.19 -30.46
N GLN A 71 69.15 -32.18 -29.90
CA GLN A 71 69.75 -33.46 -29.43
C GLN A 71 69.13 -34.70 -30.09
N ALA A 72 68.39 -34.54 -31.16
CA ALA A 72 67.74 -35.67 -31.78
C ALA A 72 68.64 -36.36 -32.81
N SER A 73 69.18 -37.52 -32.44
CA SER A 73 69.80 -38.50 -33.39
C SER A 73 68.74 -39.51 -33.82
N GLY A 74 68.18 -39.37 -35.00
CA GLY A 74 67.28 -40.37 -35.57
C GLY A 74 66.98 -40.11 -37.06
N ASP A 75 66.92 -41.18 -37.83
CA ASP A 75 66.71 -41.22 -39.28
C ASP A 75 65.23 -40.92 -39.67
N GLN A 76 64.37 -40.51 -38.73
CA GLN A 76 63.00 -40.22 -39.06
C GLN A 76 62.80 -38.77 -39.43
N GLY A 77 62.35 -38.52 -40.66
CA GLY A 77 61.97 -37.21 -41.12
C GLY A 77 60.73 -36.66 -40.39
N THR A 78 60.25 -35.50 -40.79
CA THR A 78 59.00 -34.93 -40.27
C THR A 78 57.86 -35.87 -40.56
N VAL A 79 57.11 -36.27 -39.51
CA VAL A 79 55.93 -37.09 -39.57
C VAL A 79 54.74 -36.28 -39.19
N LEU A 80 53.71 -36.25 -40.03
CA LEU A 80 52.39 -35.66 -39.76
C LEU A 80 51.32 -36.72 -39.99
N PHE A 81 50.41 -36.83 -39.07
CA PHE A 81 49.20 -37.65 -39.21
C PHE A 81 48.04 -37.00 -38.43
N ASN A 82 46.85 -37.39 -38.82
CA ASN A 82 45.66 -36.93 -38.13
C ASN A 82 44.66 -38.07 -37.96
N HIS A 83 43.87 -37.91 -36.91
CA HIS A 83 42.69 -38.69 -36.67
C HIS A 83 41.46 -37.79 -36.77
N PHE A 84 40.45 -38.22 -37.46
CA PHE A 84 39.26 -37.41 -37.68
C PHE A 84 37.98 -38.22 -37.51
N SER A 85 36.91 -37.51 -37.15
CA SER A 85 35.54 -38.03 -37.14
C SER A 85 34.70 -37.38 -38.22
N PHE A 86 33.78 -38.15 -38.79
CA PHE A 86 32.97 -37.69 -39.91
C PHE A 86 31.58 -38.34 -39.91
N ILE A 87 30.63 -37.70 -40.60
CA ILE A 87 29.26 -38.17 -40.80
C ILE A 87 28.91 -38.10 -42.29
N PRO A 88 27.85 -38.81 -42.79
CA PRO A 88 27.34 -38.59 -44.11
C PRO A 88 27.03 -37.12 -44.38
N HIS A 89 27.39 -36.60 -45.56
CA HIS A 89 27.16 -35.19 -45.92
C HIS A 89 25.67 -34.79 -45.90
N THR A 90 24.75 -35.79 -46.03
CA THR A 90 23.31 -35.58 -45.98
C THR A 90 22.74 -35.47 -44.55
N GLN A 91 23.54 -35.76 -43.52
CA GLN A 91 23.12 -35.70 -42.13
C GLN A 91 23.45 -34.31 -41.55
N THR A 92 22.46 -33.70 -40.87
CA THR A 92 22.68 -32.46 -40.12
C THR A 92 23.30 -32.79 -38.78
N TRP A 93 24.50 -32.28 -38.54
CA TRP A 93 25.14 -32.33 -37.22
C TRP A 93 24.73 -31.15 -36.38
N ARG A 94 24.44 -31.39 -35.10
CA ARG A 94 24.16 -30.37 -34.13
C ARG A 94 25.02 -30.58 -32.88
N PRO A 95 25.71 -29.52 -32.36
CA PRO A 95 26.48 -29.67 -31.13
C PRO A 95 25.58 -30.06 -29.96
N THR A 96 26.13 -30.79 -29.01
CA THR A 96 25.46 -31.04 -27.73
C THR A 96 25.18 -29.68 -27.07
N PRO A 97 23.93 -29.36 -26.71
CA PRO A 97 23.61 -28.11 -26.05
C PRO A 97 24.44 -27.95 -24.77
N LEU A 98 25.05 -26.80 -24.60
CA LEU A 98 25.67 -26.47 -23.34
C LEU A 98 24.58 -26.41 -22.24
N ALA A 99 24.94 -26.87 -21.05
CA ALA A 99 24.06 -26.70 -19.88
C ALA A 99 23.83 -25.21 -19.64
N LYS A 100 22.54 -24.81 -19.53
CA LYS A 100 22.21 -23.44 -19.20
C LYS A 100 22.76 -23.13 -17.80
N PRO A 101 23.44 -21.97 -17.59
CA PRO A 101 23.85 -21.56 -16.26
C PRO A 101 22.64 -21.55 -15.30
N ALA A 102 22.82 -22.07 -14.10
CA ALA A 102 21.81 -22.05 -13.07
C ALA A 102 22.23 -21.16 -11.91
N MET A 103 21.30 -20.38 -11.40
CA MET A 103 21.45 -19.63 -10.14
C MET A 103 21.02 -20.53 -9.00
N ASP A 104 21.94 -20.81 -8.10
CA ASP A 104 21.68 -21.67 -6.94
C ASP A 104 21.32 -20.82 -5.74
N GLY A 105 20.06 -20.93 -5.31
CA GLY A 105 19.50 -20.20 -4.18
C GLY A 105 19.20 -18.72 -4.40
N PRO A 106 18.56 -18.07 -3.41
CA PRO A 106 18.20 -16.66 -3.47
C PRO A 106 19.44 -15.75 -3.41
N GLN A 107 19.32 -14.58 -4.02
CA GLN A 107 20.34 -13.55 -4.09
C GLN A 107 19.84 -12.26 -3.44
N ILE A 108 20.77 -11.44 -2.97
CA ILE A 108 20.48 -10.08 -2.49
C ILE A 108 20.74 -9.07 -3.61
N ALA A 109 19.82 -8.12 -3.76
CA ALA A 109 19.95 -7.01 -4.69
C ALA A 109 19.42 -5.70 -4.12
N MET A 110 19.87 -4.58 -4.65
CA MET A 110 19.40 -3.24 -4.30
C MET A 110 18.39 -2.75 -5.33
N VAL A 111 17.31 -2.14 -4.87
CA VAL A 111 16.34 -1.47 -5.76
C VAL A 111 16.97 -0.20 -6.32
N VAL A 112 16.89 -0.02 -7.62
CA VAL A 112 17.48 1.12 -8.33
C VAL A 112 16.48 1.79 -9.27
N GLY A 113 16.81 2.98 -9.73
CA GLY A 113 16.00 3.76 -10.65
C GLY A 113 16.68 5.05 -11.08
N PRO A 114 15.96 5.96 -11.75
CA PRO A 114 16.52 7.22 -12.22
C PRO A 114 16.94 8.13 -11.05
N PRO A 115 17.94 8.99 -11.25
CA PRO A 115 18.37 9.94 -10.24
C PRO A 115 17.24 10.86 -9.76
N GLY A 116 17.14 11.07 -8.45
CA GLY A 116 16.14 11.93 -7.84
C GLY A 116 14.76 11.28 -7.65
N GLU A 117 14.59 10.01 -8.01
CA GLU A 117 13.40 9.23 -7.69
C GLU A 117 13.58 8.41 -6.39
N GLU A 118 12.47 8.21 -5.67
CA GLU A 118 12.40 7.33 -4.50
C GLU A 118 11.63 6.03 -4.80
N ILE A 119 10.71 6.06 -5.77
CA ILE A 119 9.88 4.93 -6.18
C ILE A 119 9.92 4.86 -7.70
N TYR A 120 10.36 3.72 -8.24
CA TYR A 120 10.40 3.51 -9.68
C TYR A 120 9.84 2.14 -10.03
N CYS A 121 8.70 2.12 -10.71
CA CYS A 121 8.05 0.89 -11.17
C CYS A 121 7.32 1.13 -12.49
N ASP A 122 6.96 0.05 -13.17
CA ASP A 122 6.09 0.09 -14.35
C ASP A 122 4.61 -0.12 -13.97
N GLU A 123 3.73 -0.20 -14.99
CA GLU A 123 2.29 -0.41 -14.84
C GLU A 123 1.90 -1.75 -14.18
N TYR A 124 2.83 -2.70 -14.09
CA TYR A 124 2.63 -3.99 -13.41
C TYR A 124 3.24 -4.04 -12.01
N GLY A 125 3.78 -2.93 -11.51
CA GLY A 125 4.45 -2.88 -10.22
C GLY A 125 5.81 -3.60 -10.19
N ARG A 126 6.45 -3.82 -11.38
CA ARG A 126 7.80 -4.38 -11.49
C ARG A 126 8.82 -3.29 -11.18
N ILE A 127 9.99 -3.70 -10.71
CA ILE A 127 11.09 -2.81 -10.30
C ILE A 127 12.39 -3.14 -11.02
N ARG A 128 13.36 -2.27 -10.90
CA ARG A 128 14.73 -2.45 -11.38
C ARG A 128 15.67 -2.71 -10.22
N LEU A 129 16.66 -3.56 -10.44
CA LEU A 129 17.58 -4.01 -9.40
C LEU A 129 19.03 -3.88 -9.88
N GLN A 130 19.93 -3.67 -8.91
CA GLN A 130 21.37 -3.84 -9.05
C GLN A 130 21.78 -5.03 -8.18
N PHE A 131 22.30 -6.10 -8.80
CA PHE A 131 22.86 -7.24 -8.07
C PHE A 131 24.27 -6.90 -7.56
N LEU A 132 24.62 -7.42 -6.39
CA LEU A 132 25.91 -7.14 -5.75
C LEU A 132 27.12 -7.66 -6.56
N TRP A 133 26.92 -8.73 -7.32
CA TRP A 133 27.94 -9.33 -8.18
C TRP A 133 28.08 -8.67 -9.55
N ASP A 134 27.12 -7.85 -9.95
CA ASP A 134 27.16 -7.14 -11.23
C ASP A 134 28.13 -5.96 -11.16
N ARG A 135 29.33 -6.16 -11.68
CA ARG A 135 30.40 -5.16 -11.71
C ARG A 135 30.24 -4.09 -12.79
N TYR A 136 29.36 -4.32 -13.75
CA TYR A 136 29.15 -3.41 -14.88
C TYR A 136 27.92 -2.52 -14.70
N GLY A 137 27.04 -2.87 -13.78
CA GLY A 137 25.86 -2.08 -13.45
C GLY A 137 26.20 -0.71 -12.87
N GLN A 138 25.41 0.28 -13.24
CA GLN A 138 25.62 1.69 -12.83
C GLN A 138 24.67 2.12 -11.71
N SER A 139 23.96 1.18 -11.09
CA SER A 139 22.97 1.43 -10.04
C SER A 139 21.88 2.45 -10.46
N ASN A 140 21.40 2.35 -11.68
CA ASN A 140 20.39 3.20 -12.28
C ASN A 140 19.26 2.39 -12.90
N ASP A 141 18.37 3.06 -13.61
CA ASP A 141 17.21 2.45 -14.29
C ASP A 141 17.54 1.48 -15.44
N ASN A 142 18.82 1.34 -15.81
CA ASN A 142 19.30 0.40 -16.83
C ASN A 142 20.03 -0.82 -16.24
N SER A 143 20.14 -0.94 -14.92
CA SER A 143 20.91 -2.01 -14.25
C SER A 143 20.29 -3.41 -14.42
N SER A 144 18.99 -3.54 -14.65
CA SER A 144 18.35 -4.84 -14.90
C SER A 144 17.16 -4.74 -15.87
N CYS A 145 16.58 -5.87 -16.23
CA CYS A 145 15.21 -5.92 -16.77
C CYS A 145 14.19 -5.51 -15.69
N TRP A 146 12.91 -5.35 -16.08
CA TRP A 146 11.81 -5.22 -15.14
C TRP A 146 11.56 -6.56 -14.42
N ILE A 147 11.64 -6.55 -13.08
CA ILE A 147 11.54 -7.74 -12.24
C ILE A 147 10.27 -7.66 -11.41
N ARG A 148 9.49 -8.74 -11.44
CA ARG A 148 8.25 -8.87 -10.66
C ARG A 148 8.53 -8.93 -9.17
N VAL A 149 7.61 -8.37 -8.38
CA VAL A 149 7.66 -8.40 -6.91
C VAL A 149 6.50 -9.22 -6.40
N THR A 150 6.76 -10.20 -5.56
CA THR A 150 5.71 -10.92 -4.85
C THR A 150 5.02 -10.00 -3.85
N GLN A 151 3.71 -10.11 -3.76
CA GLN A 151 2.89 -9.41 -2.79
C GLN A 151 2.19 -10.45 -1.91
N PRO A 152 1.91 -10.14 -0.63
CA PRO A 152 1.21 -11.09 0.27
C PRO A 152 -0.15 -11.54 -0.27
N TRP A 153 -0.80 -10.72 -1.07
CA TRP A 153 -2.08 -11.00 -1.69
C TRP A 153 -2.19 -10.24 -3.02
N ALA A 154 -2.49 -10.95 -4.11
CA ALA A 154 -2.56 -10.37 -5.46
C ALA A 154 -3.70 -10.97 -6.26
N GLY A 155 -4.62 -10.13 -6.72
CA GLY A 155 -5.74 -10.47 -7.59
C GLY A 155 -5.99 -9.38 -8.63
N GLN A 156 -6.96 -9.58 -9.49
CA GLN A 156 -7.32 -8.62 -10.54
C GLN A 156 -8.05 -7.42 -9.95
N GLY A 157 -7.31 -6.34 -9.70
CA GLY A 157 -7.84 -5.09 -9.14
C GLY A 157 -8.04 -5.10 -7.61
N TRP A 158 -7.58 -6.14 -6.91
CA TRP A 158 -7.65 -6.23 -5.45
C TRP A 158 -6.44 -6.94 -4.87
N GLY A 159 -6.15 -6.71 -3.59
CA GLY A 159 -5.01 -7.30 -2.89
C GLY A 159 -4.23 -6.31 -2.05
N MET A 160 -3.00 -6.66 -1.71
CA MET A 160 -2.06 -5.81 -0.99
C MET A 160 -0.93 -5.40 -1.94
N LEU A 161 -0.67 -4.12 -2.06
CA LEU A 161 0.40 -3.59 -2.90
C LEU A 161 1.33 -2.69 -2.09
N ALA A 162 2.63 -3.02 -2.07
CA ALA A 162 3.67 -2.17 -1.52
C ALA A 162 4.92 -2.26 -2.40
N ILE A 163 5.17 -1.25 -3.21
CA ILE A 163 6.33 -1.20 -4.11
C ILE A 163 7.61 -0.98 -3.31
N PRO A 164 8.65 -1.81 -3.49
CA PRO A 164 9.98 -1.56 -2.92
C PRO A 164 10.55 -0.24 -3.45
N ARG A 165 11.16 0.53 -2.56
CA ARG A 165 11.72 1.85 -2.90
C ARG A 165 13.19 1.74 -3.28
N ILE A 166 13.67 2.69 -4.06
CA ILE A 166 15.09 2.82 -4.43
C ILE A 166 15.94 2.88 -3.15
N GLY A 167 17.02 2.11 -3.14
CA GLY A 167 17.90 1.94 -1.98
C GLY A 167 17.49 0.89 -0.97
N GLN A 168 16.33 0.23 -1.15
CA GLN A 168 15.94 -0.90 -0.31
C GLN A 168 16.60 -2.20 -0.81
N GLU A 169 17.00 -3.03 0.14
CA GLU A 169 17.50 -4.38 -0.10
C GLU A 169 16.33 -5.34 -0.29
N VAL A 170 16.44 -6.17 -1.32
CA VAL A 170 15.44 -7.19 -1.64
C VAL A 170 16.09 -8.56 -1.82
N VAL A 171 15.33 -9.59 -1.51
CA VAL A 171 15.67 -10.98 -1.76
C VAL A 171 15.09 -11.38 -3.12
N VAL A 172 15.95 -11.87 -4.01
CA VAL A 172 15.59 -12.28 -5.37
C VAL A 172 15.81 -13.77 -5.50
N ASP A 173 14.82 -14.47 -5.98
CA ASP A 173 14.91 -15.86 -6.36
C ASP A 173 14.81 -15.99 -7.90
N PHE A 174 15.17 -17.15 -8.44
CA PHE A 174 15.17 -17.41 -9.89
C PHE A 174 14.31 -18.62 -10.17
N LEU A 175 13.26 -18.43 -10.97
CA LEU A 175 12.33 -19.51 -11.29
C LEU A 175 13.08 -20.67 -12.01
N HIS A 176 13.01 -21.85 -11.42
CA HIS A 176 13.75 -23.03 -11.91
C HIS A 176 15.29 -22.84 -11.99
N GLY A 177 15.84 -21.93 -11.19
CA GLY A 177 17.27 -21.57 -11.27
C GLY A 177 17.67 -20.82 -12.53
N ASP A 178 16.71 -20.35 -13.32
CA ASP A 178 16.97 -19.66 -14.58
C ASP A 178 17.36 -18.19 -14.34
N PRO A 179 18.62 -17.77 -14.61
CA PRO A 179 19.07 -16.40 -14.43
C PRO A 179 18.25 -15.36 -15.20
N ASP A 180 17.55 -15.77 -16.26
CA ASP A 180 16.69 -14.87 -17.03
C ASP A 180 15.27 -14.72 -16.44
N GLN A 181 14.96 -15.39 -15.32
CA GLN A 181 13.66 -15.39 -14.70
C GLN A 181 13.72 -14.99 -13.20
N PRO A 182 14.29 -13.82 -12.88
CA PRO A 182 14.32 -13.32 -11.51
C PRO A 182 12.93 -12.91 -11.02
N ILE A 183 12.71 -13.09 -9.72
CA ILE A 183 11.52 -12.64 -9.01
C ILE A 183 11.89 -12.18 -7.59
N VAL A 184 11.43 -11.02 -7.17
CA VAL A 184 11.60 -10.54 -5.79
C VAL A 184 10.65 -11.30 -4.89
N THR A 185 11.17 -12.00 -3.88
CA THR A 185 10.41 -12.81 -2.94
C THR A 185 10.29 -12.18 -1.56
N GLY A 186 11.16 -11.21 -1.21
CA GLY A 186 11.16 -10.59 0.10
C GLY A 186 11.96 -9.30 0.18
N ARG A 187 11.96 -8.72 1.40
CA ARG A 187 12.71 -7.52 1.78
C ARG A 187 13.35 -7.77 3.13
N THR A 188 14.52 -7.16 3.36
CA THR A 188 15.22 -7.28 4.63
C THR A 188 15.52 -5.90 5.20
N TYR A 189 15.58 -5.85 6.54
CA TYR A 189 16.19 -4.72 7.23
C TYR A 189 17.67 -4.98 7.44
N HIS A 190 18.46 -3.92 7.45
CA HIS A 190 19.90 -3.97 7.69
C HIS A 190 20.38 -2.68 8.36
N ALA A 191 21.68 -2.53 8.62
CA ALA A 191 22.24 -1.40 9.37
C ALA A 191 21.88 -0.02 8.81
N ASN A 192 21.70 0.11 7.48
CA ASN A 192 21.34 1.36 6.82
C ASN A 192 19.84 1.48 6.50
N ASN A 193 19.07 0.41 6.68
CA ASN A 193 17.63 0.35 6.46
C ASN A 193 17.00 -0.34 7.67
N ILE A 194 16.88 0.42 8.76
CA ILE A 194 16.42 -0.06 10.07
C ILE A 194 14.89 -0.21 10.11
N PRO A 195 14.36 -1.16 10.91
CA PRO A 195 12.92 -1.31 11.09
C PRO A 195 12.29 -0.11 11.81
N PRO A 196 10.97 0.08 11.67
CA PRO A 196 10.26 1.06 12.49
C PRO A 196 10.32 0.66 13.97
N GLY A 197 10.58 1.64 14.86
CA GLY A 197 10.74 1.41 16.28
C GLY A 197 12.20 1.11 16.71
N SER A 198 12.43 1.15 18.01
CA SER A 198 13.77 0.96 18.61
C SER A 198 13.93 -0.48 19.10
N LEU A 199 14.46 -1.34 18.26
CA LEU A 199 14.76 -2.72 18.67
C LEU A 199 16.04 -2.77 19.54
N PRO A 200 16.10 -3.66 20.56
CA PRO A 200 15.08 -4.64 20.95
C PRO A 200 13.99 -4.13 21.89
N ALA A 201 13.98 -2.86 22.26
CA ALA A 201 13.04 -2.29 23.25
C ALA A 201 11.56 -2.41 22.79
N SER A 202 11.27 -2.18 21.53
CA SER A 202 9.93 -2.27 20.95
C SER A 202 9.63 -3.62 20.28
N LYS A 203 10.19 -4.72 20.78
CA LYS A 203 10.01 -6.06 20.21
C LYS A 203 8.57 -6.60 20.27
N THR A 204 7.72 -6.01 21.11
CA THR A 204 6.30 -6.33 21.24
C THR A 204 5.42 -5.59 20.25
N GLN A 205 6.00 -4.69 19.44
CA GLN A 205 5.26 -3.91 18.47
C GLN A 205 5.22 -4.59 17.10
N MET A 206 4.05 -4.55 16.47
CA MET A 206 3.86 -4.82 15.04
C MET A 206 3.41 -3.53 14.36
N ALA A 207 4.07 -3.11 13.28
CA ALA A 207 3.76 -1.84 12.61
C ALA A 207 3.69 -1.99 11.10
N PHE A 208 2.67 -1.36 10.51
CA PHE A 208 2.61 -1.02 9.09
C PHE A 208 2.85 0.47 8.96
N ARG A 209 4.07 0.87 8.60
CA ARG A 209 4.45 2.28 8.46
C ARG A 209 4.89 2.57 7.04
N SER A 210 4.28 3.57 6.41
CA SER A 210 4.72 4.14 5.14
C SER A 210 5.68 5.31 5.36
N LYS A 211 6.21 5.87 4.28
CA LYS A 211 6.97 7.14 4.29
C LYS A 211 6.39 8.06 3.22
N THR A 212 6.26 9.32 3.50
CA THR A 212 5.87 10.34 2.53
C THR A 212 6.86 10.36 1.36
N HIS A 213 6.35 10.33 0.12
CA HIS A 213 7.18 10.39 -1.09
C HIS A 213 7.78 11.78 -1.24
N LYS A 214 9.10 11.85 -1.41
CA LYS A 214 9.88 13.09 -1.54
C LYS A 214 9.59 14.12 -0.43
N GLY A 215 9.30 13.63 0.78
CA GLY A 215 8.99 14.50 1.92
C GLY A 215 9.16 13.79 3.25
N GLU A 216 8.97 14.55 4.32
CA GLU A 216 8.97 14.02 5.67
C GLU A 216 7.54 13.62 6.10
N GLY A 217 7.46 12.63 6.99
CA GLY A 217 6.20 12.15 7.53
C GLY A 217 5.87 10.71 7.13
N TYR A 218 4.77 10.19 7.66
CA TYR A 218 4.37 8.80 7.50
C TYR A 218 2.89 8.59 7.80
N ASN A 219 2.32 7.49 7.31
CA ASN A 219 1.06 6.93 7.82
C ASN A 219 1.41 5.63 8.54
N GLU A 220 0.70 5.32 9.63
CA GLU A 220 1.00 4.16 10.45
C GLU A 220 -0.25 3.49 11.02
N MET A 221 -0.25 2.17 11.05
CA MET A 221 -1.06 1.36 11.92
C MET A 221 -0.11 0.51 12.76
N ARG A 222 -0.15 0.66 14.09
CA ARG A 222 0.74 -0.03 15.01
C ARG A 222 -0.05 -0.69 16.13
N PHE A 223 0.33 -1.91 16.44
CA PHE A 223 -0.16 -2.69 17.56
C PHE A 223 0.95 -2.75 18.61
N GLU A 224 0.60 -2.56 19.86
CA GLU A 224 1.46 -2.84 21.02
C GLU A 224 0.85 -3.99 21.81
N ASP A 225 1.63 -5.07 21.99
CA ASP A 225 1.20 -6.30 22.64
C ASP A 225 1.88 -6.52 24.02
N ALA A 226 2.58 -5.52 24.55
CA ALA A 226 3.14 -5.60 25.90
C ALA A 226 2.03 -5.68 26.93
N LYS A 227 2.08 -6.68 27.83
CA LYS A 227 1.07 -6.90 28.86
C LYS A 227 0.87 -5.67 29.75
N GLY A 228 -0.36 -5.18 29.81
CA GLY A 228 -0.75 -3.97 30.54
C GLY A 228 -0.46 -2.65 29.81
N GLY A 229 0.02 -2.73 28.56
CA GLY A 229 0.26 -1.59 27.68
C GLY A 229 -0.29 -1.82 26.28
N GLU A 230 -1.19 -2.80 26.11
CA GLU A 230 -1.78 -3.17 24.83
C GLU A 230 -2.50 -1.98 24.18
N GLY A 231 -2.28 -1.81 22.87
CA GLY A 231 -2.87 -0.69 22.18
C GLY A 231 -2.87 -0.80 20.67
N LEU A 232 -3.83 -0.12 20.04
CA LEU A 232 -3.88 0.10 18.60
C LEU A 232 -3.74 1.60 18.33
N PHE A 233 -2.71 1.97 17.60
CA PHE A 233 -2.43 3.34 17.18
C PHE A 233 -2.63 3.48 15.67
N MET A 234 -3.39 4.50 15.26
CA MET A 234 -3.57 4.87 13.86
C MET A 234 -3.15 6.33 13.66
N HIS A 235 -2.28 6.57 12.70
CA HIS A 235 -1.78 7.88 12.34
C HIS A 235 -1.92 8.13 10.84
N ALA A 236 -2.58 9.21 10.48
CA ALA A 236 -2.61 9.76 9.14
C ALA A 236 -1.79 11.04 9.09
N GLN A 237 -0.83 11.13 8.19
CA GLN A 237 0.04 12.31 8.04
C GLN A 237 -0.74 13.57 7.68
N LYS A 238 -1.83 13.43 6.94
CA LYS A 238 -2.66 14.55 6.51
C LYS A 238 -4.15 14.25 6.71
N ASP A 239 -4.75 13.52 5.83
CA ASP A 239 -6.19 13.28 5.81
C ASP A 239 -6.51 11.83 6.13
N MET A 240 -7.58 11.59 6.88
CA MET A 240 -8.14 10.27 7.15
C MET A 240 -9.60 10.23 6.74
N THR A 241 -9.96 9.32 5.84
CA THR A 241 -11.34 9.10 5.40
C THR A 241 -11.77 7.68 5.74
N THR A 242 -12.92 7.55 6.38
CA THR A 242 -13.56 6.27 6.66
C THR A 242 -14.93 6.23 5.97
N MET A 243 -15.13 5.23 5.09
CA MET A 243 -16.40 5.00 4.41
C MET A 243 -16.97 3.65 4.83
N VAL A 244 -18.21 3.64 5.30
CA VAL A 244 -18.94 2.43 5.70
C VAL A 244 -20.27 2.40 4.97
N LEU A 245 -20.48 1.43 4.12
CA LEU A 245 -21.67 1.35 3.25
C LEU A 245 -22.92 0.81 3.97
N ASN A 246 -22.77 0.20 5.12
CA ASN A 246 -23.88 -0.31 5.93
C ASN A 246 -23.75 0.24 7.36
N ASP A 247 -23.48 -0.56 8.33
CA ASP A 247 -23.52 -0.18 9.74
C ASP A 247 -22.12 0.02 10.34
N ARG A 248 -21.98 1.02 11.19
CA ARG A 248 -20.81 1.20 12.05
C ARG A 248 -21.24 1.14 13.52
N LYS A 249 -20.61 0.25 14.30
CA LYS A 249 -20.76 0.16 15.74
C LYS A 249 -19.43 0.47 16.43
N THR A 250 -19.48 1.24 17.53
CA THR A 250 -18.31 1.53 18.37
C THR A 250 -18.70 1.29 19.83
N ASP A 251 -18.04 0.36 20.49
CA ASP A 251 -18.21 0.08 21.93
C ASP A 251 -16.91 0.46 22.66
N VAL A 252 -16.99 1.35 23.63
CA VAL A 252 -15.87 1.79 24.47
C VAL A 252 -16.26 1.54 25.92
N THR A 253 -15.53 0.64 26.58
CA THR A 253 -15.90 0.21 27.94
C THR A 253 -15.56 1.26 29.01
N GLN A 254 -14.56 2.10 28.79
CA GLN A 254 -14.17 3.15 29.74
C GLN A 254 -14.36 4.53 29.12
N ASP A 255 -13.30 5.18 28.73
CA ASP A 255 -13.34 6.58 28.34
C ASP A 255 -13.25 6.74 26.82
N HIS A 256 -14.02 7.67 26.26
CA HIS A 256 -13.90 8.16 24.89
C HIS A 256 -13.60 9.65 24.93
N SER A 257 -12.49 10.07 24.29
CA SER A 257 -12.09 11.47 24.16
C SER A 257 -11.94 11.83 22.70
N GLU A 258 -12.52 12.96 22.30
CA GLU A 258 -12.38 13.52 20.95
C GLU A 258 -11.96 14.98 21.03
N HIS A 259 -10.94 15.36 20.26
CA HIS A 259 -10.45 16.74 20.18
C HIS A 259 -10.46 17.18 18.73
N ILE A 260 -11.24 18.21 18.40
CA ILE A 260 -11.36 18.81 17.07
C ILE A 260 -10.74 20.20 17.11
N GLY A 261 -9.67 20.40 16.34
CA GLY A 261 -8.92 21.66 16.35
C GLY A 261 -9.61 22.82 15.63
N GLN A 262 -10.56 22.55 14.75
CA GLN A 262 -11.31 23.57 14.01
C GLN A 262 -12.81 23.23 14.00
N ASP A 263 -13.35 22.72 12.93
CA ASP A 263 -14.78 22.55 12.74
C ASP A 263 -15.22 21.10 12.85
N GLN A 264 -16.35 20.86 13.50
CA GLN A 264 -17.05 19.57 13.48
C GLN A 264 -18.43 19.74 12.84
N SER A 265 -18.74 18.88 11.87
CA SER A 265 -20.07 18.79 11.26
C SER A 265 -20.63 17.39 11.44
N VAL A 266 -21.86 17.29 11.93
CA VAL A 266 -22.59 16.04 12.11
C VAL A 266 -23.96 16.15 11.42
N THR A 267 -24.22 15.29 10.45
CA THR A 267 -25.51 15.21 9.76
C THR A 267 -26.13 13.84 10.00
N VAL A 268 -27.34 13.82 10.55
CA VAL A 268 -28.12 12.61 10.82
C VAL A 268 -29.46 12.72 10.06
N VAL A 269 -29.65 11.89 9.04
CA VAL A 269 -30.82 11.98 8.14
C VAL A 269 -32.14 11.57 8.83
N ARG A 270 -32.11 10.69 9.85
CA ARG A 270 -33.31 10.21 10.52
C ARG A 270 -33.31 10.56 12.01
N ASN A 271 -32.83 9.71 12.85
CA ASN A 271 -32.97 9.85 14.30
C ASN A 271 -31.60 9.87 14.97
N GLN A 272 -31.43 10.78 15.93
CA GLN A 272 -30.31 10.80 16.86
C GLN A 272 -30.85 10.61 18.28
N SER A 273 -30.30 9.69 19.05
CA SER A 273 -30.62 9.47 20.44
C SER A 273 -29.37 9.58 21.29
N ASN A 274 -29.42 10.41 22.34
CA ASN A 274 -28.32 10.57 23.30
C ASN A 274 -28.86 10.25 24.71
N THR A 275 -28.29 9.24 25.36
CA THR A 275 -28.62 8.88 26.76
C THR A 275 -27.39 9.09 27.60
N ILE A 276 -27.48 9.98 28.59
CA ILE A 276 -26.40 10.31 29.53
C ILE A 276 -26.92 10.04 30.94
N GLN A 277 -26.28 9.09 31.63
CA GLN A 277 -26.75 8.65 32.96
C GLN A 277 -26.42 9.63 34.09
N ASN A 278 -25.32 10.33 33.96
CA ASN A 278 -24.91 11.31 34.98
C ASN A 278 -25.00 12.74 34.42
N ASP A 279 -23.91 13.41 34.19
CA ASP A 279 -23.89 14.84 33.92
C ASP A 279 -23.59 15.11 32.44
N ARG A 280 -24.28 16.10 31.90
CA ARG A 280 -23.96 16.70 30.61
C ARG A 280 -23.61 18.16 30.78
N ARG A 281 -22.39 18.57 30.42
CA ARG A 281 -21.99 19.97 30.37
C ARG A 281 -21.84 20.39 28.89
N VAL A 282 -22.44 21.52 28.56
CA VAL A 282 -22.27 22.18 27.25
C VAL A 282 -21.80 23.62 27.53
N GLU A 283 -20.68 23.99 26.91
CA GLU A 283 -20.13 25.34 26.99
C GLU A 283 -19.94 25.86 25.59
N VAL A 284 -20.58 26.97 25.23
CA VAL A 284 -20.51 27.62 23.93
C VAL A 284 -20.05 29.06 24.13
N THR A 285 -18.88 29.38 23.64
CA THR A 285 -18.26 30.70 23.87
C THR A 285 -18.95 31.82 23.11
N ARG A 286 -19.57 31.55 21.96
CA ARG A 286 -20.24 32.57 21.17
C ARG A 286 -21.72 32.28 21.07
N ASP A 287 -22.17 31.71 20.00
CA ASP A 287 -23.59 31.61 19.65
C ASP A 287 -24.06 30.15 19.67
N GLN A 288 -25.20 29.91 20.27
CA GLN A 288 -25.93 28.65 20.17
C GLN A 288 -27.28 28.90 19.51
N GLN A 289 -27.59 28.22 18.42
CA GLN A 289 -28.89 28.24 17.75
C GLN A 289 -29.53 26.88 17.86
N THR A 290 -30.81 26.82 18.18
CA THR A 290 -31.61 25.62 18.19
C THR A 290 -32.91 25.89 17.40
N GLU A 291 -33.17 25.11 16.38
CA GLU A 291 -34.40 25.16 15.59
C GLU A 291 -35.09 23.81 15.66
N VAL A 292 -36.37 23.78 16.00
CA VAL A 292 -37.18 22.57 16.14
C VAL A 292 -38.43 22.74 15.30
N GLY A 293 -38.57 21.94 14.25
CA GLY A 293 -39.64 22.06 13.26
C GLY A 293 -41.03 21.61 13.76
N ASN A 294 -41.10 20.87 14.86
CA ASN A 294 -42.37 20.42 15.45
C ASN A 294 -42.34 20.64 16.97
N ASP A 295 -42.26 19.61 17.78
CA ASP A 295 -42.42 19.72 19.22
C ASP A 295 -41.07 19.82 19.93
N TYR A 296 -40.98 20.73 20.91
CA TYR A 296 -39.86 20.81 21.83
C TYR A 296 -40.35 20.59 23.27
N GLN A 297 -39.93 19.53 23.92
CA GLN A 297 -40.26 19.20 25.27
C GLN A 297 -39.03 19.26 26.18
N LEU A 298 -39.16 19.97 27.31
CA LEU A 298 -38.16 20.05 28.38
C LEU A 298 -38.77 19.66 29.71
N VAL A 299 -38.31 18.56 30.32
CA VAL A 299 -38.72 18.11 31.65
C VAL A 299 -37.56 18.24 32.63
N VAL A 300 -37.67 19.07 33.64
CA VAL A 300 -36.66 19.25 34.68
C VAL A 300 -37.25 18.84 36.02
N LYS A 301 -36.77 17.76 36.61
CA LYS A 301 -37.24 17.27 37.91
C LYS A 301 -36.70 18.07 39.09
N GLY A 302 -35.63 18.79 38.93
CA GLY A 302 -35.01 19.65 39.94
C GLY A 302 -35.23 21.14 39.62
N GLU A 303 -34.20 21.95 39.78
CA GLU A 303 -34.23 23.38 39.51
C GLU A 303 -33.86 23.68 38.05
N LYS A 304 -34.60 24.59 37.40
CA LYS A 304 -34.19 25.28 36.19
C LYS A 304 -33.78 26.71 36.52
N LYS A 305 -32.52 27.08 36.27
CA LYS A 305 -32.02 28.44 36.37
C LYS A 305 -31.67 28.98 35.00
N GLU A 306 -32.10 30.19 34.73
CA GLU A 306 -31.80 30.86 33.45
C GLU A 306 -31.31 32.29 33.77
N PHE A 307 -30.13 32.64 33.26
CA PHE A 307 -29.52 33.96 33.44
C PHE A 307 -29.29 34.59 32.07
N VAL A 308 -29.98 35.69 31.79
CA VAL A 308 -29.87 36.43 30.54
C VAL A 308 -29.38 37.84 30.85
N THR A 309 -28.19 38.19 30.37
CA THR A 309 -27.55 39.47 30.68
C THR A 309 -28.20 40.66 29.95
N LYS A 310 -28.75 40.42 28.76
CA LYS A 310 -29.30 41.53 27.95
C LYS A 310 -30.82 41.41 27.86
N ILE A 311 -31.33 40.75 26.83
CA ILE A 311 -32.75 40.69 26.53
C ILE A 311 -33.16 39.21 26.44
N ARG A 312 -34.25 38.87 27.12
CA ARG A 312 -35.01 37.65 26.86
C ARG A 312 -36.27 38.05 26.09
N TYR A 313 -36.43 37.56 24.90
CA TYR A 313 -37.61 37.74 24.07
C TYR A 313 -38.33 36.39 23.95
N THR A 314 -39.64 36.38 24.17
CA THR A 314 -40.50 35.21 23.97
C THR A 314 -41.71 35.65 23.15
N GLU A 315 -42.00 34.99 22.07
CA GLU A 315 -43.15 35.18 21.22
C GLU A 315 -43.88 33.87 21.07
N VAL A 316 -45.17 33.90 21.36
CA VAL A 316 -46.09 32.74 21.26
C VAL A 316 -47.29 33.16 20.41
N HIS A 317 -47.53 32.51 19.29
CA HIS A 317 -48.58 32.92 18.34
C HIS A 317 -49.98 32.47 18.79
N GLU A 318 -50.10 31.45 19.66
CA GLU A 318 -51.39 30.98 20.20
C GLU A 318 -51.46 31.26 21.69
N ASP A 319 -51.38 30.24 22.52
CA ASP A 319 -51.57 30.36 23.98
C ASP A 319 -50.29 30.11 24.76
N GLU A 320 -50.00 30.97 25.74
CA GLU A 320 -49.03 30.70 26.78
C GLU A 320 -49.72 30.48 28.13
N THR A 321 -49.47 29.34 28.74
CA THR A 321 -50.03 28.99 30.03
C THR A 321 -48.91 28.83 31.05
N LEU A 322 -48.98 29.62 32.15
CA LEU A 322 -48.06 29.52 33.29
C LEU A 322 -48.84 29.02 34.50
N THR A 323 -48.56 27.81 34.96
CA THR A 323 -49.17 27.22 36.17
C THR A 323 -48.11 27.06 37.25
N VAL A 324 -48.29 27.67 38.41
CA VAL A 324 -47.36 27.62 39.54
C VAL A 324 -48.08 27.27 40.80
N THR A 325 -47.64 26.21 41.49
CA THR A 325 -48.32 25.75 42.73
C THR A 325 -48.15 26.68 43.94
N LYS A 326 -47.05 27.40 44.05
CA LYS A 326 -46.82 28.24 45.26
C LYS A 326 -46.93 29.72 44.95
N SER A 327 -45.96 30.32 44.29
CA SER A 327 -45.96 31.77 44.04
C SER A 327 -45.18 32.14 42.77
N ILE A 328 -45.68 33.17 42.09
CA ILE A 328 -44.93 33.88 41.03
C ILE A 328 -44.47 35.18 41.60
N LYS A 329 -43.17 35.48 41.49
CA LYS A 329 -42.61 36.77 41.86
C LYS A 329 -42.05 37.42 40.60
N ILE A 330 -42.58 38.55 40.21
CA ILE A 330 -42.11 39.40 39.12
C ILE A 330 -41.52 40.66 39.71
N HIS A 331 -40.26 40.98 39.42
CA HIS A 331 -39.59 42.12 40.00
C HIS A 331 -38.74 42.82 38.93
N ALA A 332 -39.06 44.06 38.61
CA ALA A 332 -38.23 44.95 37.80
C ALA A 332 -37.43 45.89 38.72
N LYS A 333 -36.10 45.87 38.59
CA LYS A 333 -35.24 46.72 39.46
C LYS A 333 -35.18 48.17 39.00
N GLN A 334 -35.29 48.41 37.68
CA GLN A 334 -35.11 49.75 37.08
C GLN A 334 -36.06 49.87 35.87
N GLY A 335 -37.30 49.84 36.04
CA GLY A 335 -38.26 50.00 34.94
C GLY A 335 -39.62 49.48 35.31
N ASP A 336 -40.56 49.59 34.41
CA ASP A 336 -41.96 49.29 34.65
C ASP A 336 -42.24 47.78 34.37
N ILE A 337 -43.28 47.27 35.03
CA ILE A 337 -43.90 45.98 34.69
C ILE A 337 -45.22 46.28 34.01
N SER A 338 -45.30 45.89 32.74
CA SER A 338 -46.54 46.10 31.92
C SER A 338 -47.11 44.74 31.48
N ILE A 339 -48.41 44.59 31.67
CA ILE A 339 -49.26 43.49 31.15
C ILE A 339 -50.37 44.15 30.39
N SER A 340 -50.44 43.97 29.07
CA SER A 340 -51.42 44.66 28.25
C SER A 340 -51.99 43.82 27.12
N THR A 341 -53.21 44.18 26.71
CA THR A 341 -53.88 43.78 25.49
C THR A 341 -54.04 45.04 24.62
N PRO A 342 -54.51 44.97 23.34
CA PRO A 342 -54.72 46.15 22.53
C PRO A 342 -55.64 47.22 23.15
N ASN A 343 -56.53 46.84 24.07
CA ASN A 343 -57.59 47.71 24.60
C ASN A 343 -57.53 47.88 26.15
N ALA A 344 -56.64 47.19 26.85
CA ALA A 344 -56.54 47.30 28.32
C ALA A 344 -55.15 46.89 28.81
N GLY A 345 -54.74 47.41 29.96
CA GLY A 345 -53.44 47.11 30.53
C GLY A 345 -53.34 47.40 32.01
N ILE A 346 -52.37 46.73 32.60
CA ILE A 346 -51.86 47.00 33.97
C ILE A 346 -50.39 47.40 33.86
N THR A 347 -50.04 48.54 34.37
CA THR A 347 -48.66 48.99 34.45
C THR A 347 -48.32 49.29 35.91
N ILE A 348 -47.25 48.68 36.42
CA ILE A 348 -46.64 49.02 37.69
C ILE A 348 -45.38 49.82 37.35
N THR A 349 -45.41 51.10 37.61
CA THR A 349 -44.32 52.02 37.28
C THR A 349 -43.19 51.96 38.30
N HIS A 350 -41.99 52.33 37.88
CA HIS A 350 -40.80 52.28 38.73
C HIS A 350 -40.85 53.32 39.90
N ASP A 351 -41.67 54.37 39.74
CA ASP A 351 -41.88 55.41 40.76
C ASP A 351 -43.03 55.11 41.76
N GLY A 352 -43.62 53.90 41.66
CA GLY A 352 -44.55 53.35 42.63
C GLY A 352 -46.03 53.52 42.27
N ALA A 353 -46.39 53.99 41.04
CA ALA A 353 -47.77 54.04 40.61
C ALA A 353 -48.26 52.67 40.06
N ILE A 354 -49.51 52.38 40.33
CA ILE A 354 -50.22 51.25 39.66
C ILE A 354 -51.30 51.85 38.74
N VAL A 355 -51.08 51.74 37.44
CA VAL A 355 -51.99 52.30 36.45
C VAL A 355 -52.84 51.15 35.87
N LEU A 356 -54.19 51.25 36.00
CA LEU A 356 -55.17 50.38 35.37
C LEU A 356 -55.82 51.16 34.26
N GLN A 357 -55.72 50.69 33.01
CA GLN A 357 -56.30 51.34 31.85
C GLN A 357 -57.20 50.35 31.11
N GLY A 358 -58.43 50.77 30.76
CA GLY A 358 -59.35 49.96 30.03
C GLY A 358 -60.67 50.70 29.82
N LYS A 359 -61.51 50.21 28.90
CA LYS A 359 -62.85 50.72 28.64
C LYS A 359 -63.78 50.58 29.85
N TYR A 360 -63.53 49.58 30.66
CA TYR A 360 -64.33 49.30 31.88
C TYR A 360 -63.44 48.59 32.94
N ILE A 361 -63.41 49.09 34.16
CA ILE A 361 -62.69 48.51 35.30
C ILE A 361 -63.70 48.08 36.34
N ARG A 362 -63.82 46.80 36.65
CA ARG A 362 -64.67 46.25 37.71
C ARG A 362 -63.79 45.75 38.86
N LEU A 363 -63.98 46.32 40.03
CA LEU A 363 -63.44 45.83 41.30
C LEU A 363 -64.56 45.16 42.06
N ALA A 364 -64.36 43.91 42.47
CA ALA A 364 -65.30 43.15 43.25
C ALA A 364 -64.55 42.40 44.37
N ALA A 365 -64.84 42.71 45.59
CA ALA A 365 -64.23 42.13 46.82
C ALA A 365 -65.21 42.32 47.98
N ASP A 366 -65.07 41.51 49.00
CA ASP A 366 -65.83 41.69 50.25
C ASP A 366 -65.49 43.07 50.97
N MET A 367 -64.26 43.56 50.70
CA MET A 367 -63.81 44.87 51.14
C MET A 367 -62.89 45.45 50.05
N ILE A 368 -63.12 46.71 49.63
CA ILE A 368 -62.25 47.49 48.78
C ILE A 368 -61.84 48.72 49.55
N ASP A 369 -60.58 48.74 49.99
CA ASP A 369 -60.01 49.86 50.67
C ASP A 369 -59.07 50.67 49.72
N LEU A 370 -59.39 51.92 49.49
CA LEU A 370 -58.76 52.78 48.49
C LEU A 370 -58.02 53.97 49.20
N ASN A 371 -57.61 53.90 50.32
CA ASN A 371 -56.75 54.72 51.17
C ASN A 371 -57.11 54.49 52.70
N PRO A 372 -56.56 53.41 53.27
CA PRO A 372 -56.72 53.26 54.71
C PRO A 372 -56.12 54.48 55.39
N GLU A 373 -56.92 55.16 56.14
CA GLU A 373 -56.37 56.16 57.08
C GLU A 373 -55.54 55.40 58.13
N GLU A 374 -54.34 55.93 58.49
CA GLU A 374 -53.40 55.41 59.50
C GLU A 374 -54.06 55.04 60.81
#